data_f8e00921d24ac5568563fba0fcf865e8
#
_entry.id   f8e00921d24ac5568563fba0fcf865e8
#
_cell.length_a   1.000
_cell.length_b   1.000
_cell.length_c   1.000
_cell.angle_alpha   90.00
_cell.angle_beta   90.00
_cell.angle_gamma   90.00
#
_symmetry.space_group_name_H-M   'P 1'
#
loop_
_entity.id
_entity.type
_entity.pdbx_description
1 polymer ?
#
loop_
_entity_poly.entity_id
_entity_poly.type
_entity_poly.pdbx_seq_one_letter_code
_entity_poly.pdbx_strand_id
1 'polypeptide(L)'
;IGADTGSAVGEYTVPFAFKGVVDEVRVYHRALDEQEMGKLADWGNEPKDKSLVLYSGFETGKAIDDSGNKHAGKITSANIVRAKTGKAGHFSGKSTPGRGGPSIEHQWTQDIPVLVRAMAKAGDTLLLMGPPDLVDEEESFVRLAKGDKEIEKVLSEQDQALQGKQGAILLLVNAKDGETKRTVKLPSLPIWDSLAVARDNVYYTNQKGEVVCLGE
;
A
#
# COMPACT_ATOMS: atom_id res chain seq x y z
N ILE A 1 1.06 -0.47 -14.23
CA ILE A 1 -0.40 -0.33 -14.16
C ILE A 1 -1.03 -1.44 -14.99
N GLY A 2 -2.12 -2.03 -14.52
CA GLY A 2 -2.92 -3.00 -15.26
C GLY A 2 -2.51 -4.46 -15.15
N ALA A 3 -1.46 -4.80 -14.46
CA ALA A 3 -1.10 -6.18 -14.15
C ALA A 3 -0.25 -6.27 -12.88
N ASP A 4 -0.39 -7.36 -12.21
CA ASP A 4 0.54 -7.80 -11.17
C ASP A 4 1.76 -8.47 -11.80
N THR A 5 2.93 -8.27 -11.23
CA THR A 5 4.21 -8.76 -11.77
C THR A 5 4.60 -10.16 -11.27
N GLY A 6 3.72 -10.84 -10.56
CA GLY A 6 3.82 -12.28 -10.43
C GLY A 6 4.36 -12.84 -9.12
N SER A 7 4.32 -12.11 -8.00
CA SER A 7 4.46 -12.73 -6.69
C SER A 7 3.14 -12.73 -5.94
N ALA A 8 2.76 -13.86 -5.35
CA ALA A 8 1.62 -13.91 -4.46
C ALA A 8 1.95 -13.15 -3.18
N VAL A 9 1.05 -12.29 -2.73
CA VAL A 9 1.08 -11.68 -1.41
C VAL A 9 -0.20 -12.10 -0.69
N GLY A 10 -0.07 -12.77 0.45
CA GLY A 10 -1.22 -13.34 1.13
C GLY A 10 -1.91 -14.45 0.32
N GLU A 11 -3.23 -14.50 0.36
CA GLU A 11 -4.05 -15.51 -0.31
C GLU A 11 -4.37 -15.20 -1.79
N TYR A 12 -3.85 -14.10 -2.32
CA TYR A 12 -4.10 -13.74 -3.71
C TYR A 12 -3.46 -14.73 -4.68
N THR A 13 -4.28 -15.30 -5.55
CA THR A 13 -3.79 -16.08 -6.69
C THR A 13 -3.30 -15.15 -7.77
N VAL A 14 -2.01 -15.14 -8.03
CA VAL A 14 -1.41 -14.33 -9.09
C VAL A 14 -1.30 -15.15 -10.40
N PRO A 15 -1.22 -14.43 -11.53
CA PRO A 15 -1.20 -12.99 -11.68
C PRO A 15 -2.60 -12.41 -11.84
N PHE A 16 -2.94 -11.39 -11.06
CA PHE A 16 -4.12 -10.56 -11.33
C PHE A 16 -3.84 -9.61 -12.47
N ALA A 17 -4.58 -9.74 -13.54
CA ALA A 17 -4.49 -8.84 -14.67
C ALA A 17 -5.79 -8.01 -14.76
N PHE A 18 -5.64 -6.71 -14.79
CA PHE A 18 -6.77 -5.81 -15.00
C PHE A 18 -7.39 -6.03 -16.39
N LYS A 19 -8.71 -6.15 -16.43
CA LYS A 19 -9.47 -6.21 -17.67
C LYS A 19 -10.32 -4.95 -17.78
N GLY A 20 -10.00 -4.11 -18.75
CA GLY A 20 -10.73 -2.83 -18.93
C GLY A 20 -9.90 -1.82 -19.71
N VAL A 21 -10.35 -0.58 -19.65
CA VAL A 21 -9.73 0.55 -20.31
C VAL A 21 -9.14 1.48 -19.26
N VAL A 22 -7.90 1.92 -19.46
CA VAL A 22 -7.22 2.91 -18.64
C VAL A 22 -6.86 4.08 -19.53
N ASP A 23 -7.19 5.27 -19.07
CA ASP A 23 -6.90 6.53 -19.75
C ASP A 23 -6.53 7.61 -18.73
N GLU A 24 -5.86 8.67 -19.22
CA GLU A 24 -5.61 9.85 -18.40
C GLU A 24 -4.88 9.57 -17.07
N VAL A 25 -3.84 8.75 -17.11
CA VAL A 25 -3.06 8.37 -15.92
C VAL A 25 -2.23 9.55 -15.43
N ARG A 26 -2.43 9.94 -14.17
CA ARG A 26 -1.69 11.02 -13.52
C ARG A 26 -1.12 10.58 -12.18
N VAL A 27 0.10 11.03 -11.89
CA VAL A 27 0.78 10.82 -10.61
C VAL A 27 1.23 12.17 -10.09
N TYR A 28 0.89 12.46 -8.85
CA TYR A 28 1.27 13.69 -8.14
C TYR A 28 2.16 13.34 -6.95
N HIS A 29 3.09 14.21 -6.59
CA HIS A 29 3.93 14.05 -5.40
C HIS A 29 3.26 14.61 -4.12
N ARG A 30 1.97 14.93 -4.17
CA ARG A 30 1.13 15.36 -3.06
C ARG A 30 -0.28 14.78 -3.17
N ALA A 31 -1.00 14.79 -2.07
CA ALA A 31 -2.44 14.53 -2.10
C ALA A 31 -3.18 15.69 -2.81
N LEU A 32 -4.19 15.34 -3.58
CA LEU A 32 -5.13 16.29 -4.18
C LEU A 32 -6.35 16.44 -3.28
N ASP A 33 -6.92 17.63 -3.22
CA ASP A 33 -8.17 17.85 -2.52
C ASP A 33 -9.40 17.45 -3.39
N GLU A 34 -10.60 17.46 -2.79
CA GLU A 34 -11.84 17.06 -3.47
C GLU A 34 -12.18 17.95 -4.67
N GLN A 35 -11.90 19.27 -4.59
CA GLN A 35 -12.16 20.18 -5.69
C GLN A 35 -11.19 19.98 -6.86
N GLU A 36 -9.94 19.67 -6.56
CA GLU A 36 -8.93 19.32 -7.54
C GLU A 36 -9.29 18.00 -8.24
N MET A 37 -9.70 17.00 -7.48
CA MET A 37 -10.19 15.72 -8.03
C MET A 37 -11.41 15.91 -8.93
N GLY A 38 -12.35 16.76 -8.53
CA GLY A 38 -13.52 17.09 -9.35
C GLY A 38 -13.14 17.74 -10.68
N LYS A 39 -12.17 18.68 -10.68
CA LYS A 39 -11.68 19.31 -11.92
C LYS A 39 -10.97 18.31 -12.84
N LEU A 40 -10.29 17.33 -12.30
CA LEU A 40 -9.65 16.27 -13.09
C LEU A 40 -10.65 15.31 -13.72
N ALA A 41 -11.81 15.12 -13.11
CA ALA A 41 -12.88 14.29 -13.65
C ALA A 41 -13.59 14.97 -14.85
N ASP A 42 -13.50 16.31 -14.96
CA ASP A 42 -14.01 17.07 -16.11
C ASP A 42 -13.03 16.97 -17.27
N TRP A 43 -13.39 16.20 -18.27
CA TRP A 43 -12.60 15.93 -19.47
C TRP A 43 -12.12 17.21 -20.14
N GLY A 44 -10.82 17.36 -20.34
CA GLY A 44 -10.20 18.46 -21.06
C GLY A 44 -9.47 19.50 -20.18
N ASN A 45 -9.51 19.39 -18.88
CA ASN A 45 -8.68 20.21 -18.00
C ASN A 45 -7.32 19.54 -17.78
N GLU A 46 -6.32 19.91 -18.55
CA GLU A 46 -4.95 19.53 -18.30
C GLU A 46 -4.45 20.21 -17.01
N PRO A 47 -4.19 19.47 -15.93
CA PRO A 47 -3.62 20.10 -14.73
C PRO A 47 -2.13 20.39 -14.96
N LYS A 48 -1.81 21.61 -15.24
CA LYS A 48 -0.43 22.12 -15.28
C LYS A 48 0.04 22.50 -13.87
N ASP A 49 -0.02 21.54 -12.96
CA ASP A 49 0.46 21.72 -11.60
C ASP A 49 1.92 21.24 -11.50
N LYS A 50 2.76 21.99 -10.82
CA LYS A 50 4.17 21.62 -10.57
C LYS A 50 4.34 20.36 -9.74
N SER A 51 3.29 19.91 -9.05
CA SER A 51 3.28 18.65 -8.33
C SER A 51 3.03 17.42 -9.21
N LEU A 52 2.65 17.61 -10.47
CA LEU A 52 2.45 16.53 -11.42
C LEU A 52 3.80 15.89 -11.79
N VAL A 53 3.96 14.62 -11.43
CA VAL A 53 5.17 13.83 -11.70
C VAL A 53 5.10 13.13 -13.05
N LEU A 54 3.92 12.58 -13.37
CA LEU A 54 3.68 11.84 -14.61
C LEU A 54 2.26 12.12 -15.11
N TYR A 55 2.14 12.29 -16.42
CA TYR A 55 0.86 12.29 -17.11
C TYR A 55 0.96 11.46 -18.41
N SER A 56 0.02 10.57 -18.62
CA SER A 56 -0.07 9.78 -19.86
C SER A 56 -1.53 9.70 -20.32
N GLY A 57 -1.84 10.39 -21.42
CA GLY A 57 -3.15 10.39 -22.06
C GLY A 57 -3.26 9.38 -23.21
N PHE A 58 -2.20 8.62 -23.52
CA PHE A 58 -2.14 7.60 -24.59
C PHE A 58 -2.44 8.10 -26.02
N GLU A 59 -2.59 9.39 -26.24
CA GLU A 59 -3.01 9.99 -27.53
C GLU A 59 -2.08 9.64 -28.69
N THR A 60 -0.79 9.50 -28.44
CA THR A 60 0.20 9.12 -29.45
C THR A 60 0.21 7.62 -29.75
N GLY A 61 -0.58 6.82 -29.03
CA GLY A 61 -0.53 5.36 -29.08
C GLY A 61 0.65 4.75 -28.31
N LYS A 62 1.28 5.52 -27.46
CA LYS A 62 2.41 5.12 -26.61
C LYS A 62 2.17 5.61 -25.18
N ALA A 63 2.79 4.97 -24.22
CA ALA A 63 2.82 5.45 -22.82
C ALA A 63 3.89 6.55 -22.69
N ILE A 64 3.64 7.70 -23.29
CA ILE A 64 4.52 8.86 -23.21
C ILE A 64 4.16 9.63 -21.93
N ASP A 65 5.15 10.21 -21.30
CA ASP A 65 4.96 11.14 -20.21
C ASP A 65 4.82 12.56 -20.78
N ASP A 66 3.60 13.04 -20.82
CA ASP A 66 3.23 14.38 -21.28
C ASP A 66 3.38 15.46 -20.18
N SER A 67 3.78 15.07 -18.96
CA SER A 67 4.10 16.03 -17.86
C SER A 67 5.38 16.82 -18.11
N GLY A 68 6.24 16.34 -19.00
CA GLY A 68 7.55 16.93 -19.29
C GLY A 68 8.70 16.37 -18.42
N ASN A 69 8.42 15.51 -17.44
CA ASN A 69 9.43 14.94 -16.53
C ASN A 69 10.17 13.71 -17.10
N LYS A 70 9.80 13.26 -18.28
CA LYS A 70 10.46 12.18 -19.04
C LYS A 70 10.38 10.78 -18.38
N HIS A 71 9.32 10.50 -17.68
CA HIS A 71 9.03 9.18 -17.07
C HIS A 71 8.27 8.24 -18.01
N ALA A 72 8.61 8.23 -19.30
CA ALA A 72 7.91 7.42 -20.32
C ALA A 72 7.84 5.94 -19.91
N GLY A 73 6.65 5.37 -20.05
CA GLY A 73 6.36 3.97 -19.76
C GLY A 73 6.52 3.08 -20.99
N LYS A 74 6.44 1.78 -20.76
CA LYS A 74 6.33 0.76 -21.81
C LYS A 74 4.96 0.09 -21.72
N ILE A 75 4.24 0.02 -22.86
CA ILE A 75 3.00 -0.74 -22.95
C ILE A 75 3.36 -2.21 -23.16
N THR A 76 2.86 -3.06 -22.28
CA THR A 76 3.01 -4.51 -22.36
C THR A 76 1.62 -5.14 -22.22
N SER A 77 1.25 -6.02 -23.16
CA SER A 77 -0.03 -6.75 -23.11
C SER A 77 -1.30 -5.87 -23.06
N ALA A 78 -1.21 -4.64 -23.54
CA ALA A 78 -2.36 -3.76 -23.76
C ALA A 78 -2.37 -3.26 -25.19
N ASN A 79 -3.57 -3.02 -25.72
CA ASN A 79 -3.77 -2.41 -27.03
C ASN A 79 -4.27 -0.97 -26.87
N ILE A 80 -3.85 -0.10 -27.73
CA ILE A 80 -4.41 1.25 -27.79
C ILE A 80 -5.72 1.20 -28.56
N VAL A 81 -6.77 1.70 -27.95
CA VAL A 81 -8.14 1.74 -28.49
C VAL A 81 -8.64 3.19 -28.56
N ARG A 82 -9.66 3.44 -29.35
CA ARG A 82 -10.36 4.71 -29.34
C ARG A 82 -11.22 4.80 -28.07
N ALA A 83 -11.04 5.85 -27.30
CA ALA A 83 -11.83 6.18 -26.12
C ALA A 83 -12.91 7.21 -26.44
N LYS A 84 -13.65 7.66 -25.42
CA LYS A 84 -14.68 8.70 -25.57
C LYS A 84 -14.08 10.02 -26.04
N THR A 85 -12.89 10.33 -25.55
CA THR A 85 -12.08 11.50 -25.95
C THR A 85 -10.66 11.01 -26.24
N GLY A 86 -10.35 10.76 -27.53
CA GLY A 86 -8.98 10.37 -27.91
C GLY A 86 -8.70 8.87 -27.88
N LYS A 87 -7.57 8.47 -27.30
CA LYS A 87 -7.09 7.07 -27.21
C LYS A 87 -6.83 6.66 -25.78
N ALA A 88 -6.98 5.38 -25.50
CA ALA A 88 -6.79 4.76 -24.19
C ALA A 88 -6.09 3.40 -24.29
N GLY A 89 -5.49 2.94 -23.19
CA GLY A 89 -4.94 1.59 -23.07
C GLY A 89 -6.01 0.57 -22.73
N HIS A 90 -6.27 -0.39 -23.60
CA HIS A 90 -7.19 -1.51 -23.33
C HIS A 90 -6.41 -2.74 -22.88
N PHE A 91 -6.67 -3.19 -21.66
CA PHE A 91 -6.09 -4.37 -21.02
C PHE A 91 -7.05 -5.55 -21.14
N SER A 92 -6.55 -6.66 -21.69
CA SER A 92 -7.38 -7.85 -21.99
C SER A 92 -7.61 -8.77 -20.80
N GLY A 93 -7.03 -8.47 -19.64
CA GLY A 93 -7.04 -9.37 -18.49
C GLY A 93 -6.09 -10.57 -18.65
N LYS A 94 -5.20 -10.55 -19.64
CA LYS A 94 -4.15 -11.55 -19.81
C LYS A 94 -2.84 -10.96 -19.30
N SER A 95 -2.28 -11.57 -18.24
CA SER A 95 -0.90 -11.29 -17.88
C SER A 95 0.01 -12.03 -18.85
N THR A 96 0.96 -11.32 -19.44
CA THR A 96 2.12 -11.99 -20.02
C THR A 96 3.07 -12.26 -18.84
N PRO A 97 3.48 -13.50 -18.59
CA PRO A 97 4.53 -13.74 -17.61
C PRO A 97 5.72 -12.87 -18.03
N GLY A 98 6.07 -11.89 -17.20
CA GLY A 98 7.26 -11.10 -17.43
C GLY A 98 8.42 -12.07 -17.54
N ARG A 99 9.28 -11.92 -18.55
CA ARG A 99 10.57 -12.61 -18.57
C ARG A 99 11.28 -12.22 -17.28
N GLY A 100 11.44 -13.23 -16.40
CA GLY A 100 11.94 -13.15 -15.06
C GLY A 100 12.90 -11.99 -14.77
N GLY A 101 12.36 -10.99 -14.09
CA GLY A 101 13.14 -10.32 -13.07
C GLY A 101 13.43 -11.33 -11.96
N PRO A 102 14.35 -11.05 -11.04
CA PRO A 102 14.62 -11.97 -9.95
C PRO A 102 13.30 -12.28 -9.24
N SER A 103 12.86 -13.55 -9.34
CA SER A 103 11.70 -14.00 -8.59
C SER A 103 12.10 -13.93 -7.12
N ILE A 104 11.44 -13.09 -6.36
CA ILE A 104 11.58 -13.11 -4.90
C ILE A 104 10.78 -14.32 -4.44
N GLU A 105 11.47 -15.34 -3.97
CA GLU A 105 10.84 -16.47 -3.32
C GLU A 105 10.53 -16.10 -1.88
N HIS A 106 9.27 -16.27 -1.47
CA HIS A 106 8.90 -16.14 -0.07
C HIS A 106 9.56 -17.25 0.74
N GLN A 107 10.36 -16.88 1.72
CA GLN A 107 10.94 -17.85 2.65
C GLN A 107 9.87 -18.33 3.64
N TRP A 108 9.01 -17.44 4.06
CA TRP A 108 7.85 -17.69 4.92
C TRP A 108 6.84 -16.54 4.80
N THR A 109 5.61 -16.81 5.13
CA THR A 109 4.53 -15.83 5.26
C THR A 109 3.78 -16.13 6.54
N GLN A 110 3.42 -15.09 7.31
CA GLN A 110 2.65 -15.22 8.54
C GLN A 110 1.77 -13.99 8.74
N ASP A 111 0.52 -14.22 9.09
CA ASP A 111 -0.38 -13.17 9.52
C ASP A 111 -0.01 -12.70 10.92
N ILE A 112 -0.01 -11.41 11.13
CA ILE A 112 0.36 -10.78 12.39
C ILE A 112 -0.75 -9.83 12.86
N PRO A 113 -1.06 -9.79 14.16
CA PRO A 113 -2.15 -8.97 14.69
C PRO A 113 -1.75 -7.50 14.88
N VAL A 114 -1.02 -6.93 13.93
CA VAL A 114 -0.53 -5.55 14.01
C VAL A 114 -0.41 -4.90 12.64
N LEU A 115 -0.95 -3.71 12.48
CA LEU A 115 -0.76 -2.87 11.30
C LEU A 115 0.59 -2.14 11.44
N VAL A 116 1.61 -2.65 10.77
CA VAL A 116 3.00 -2.21 10.98
C VAL A 116 3.20 -0.77 10.54
N ARG A 117 3.65 0.09 11.45
CA ARG A 117 4.07 1.48 11.22
C ARG A 117 5.58 1.67 11.28
N ALA A 118 6.24 0.88 12.11
CA ALA A 118 7.69 0.94 12.26
C ALA A 118 8.26 -0.46 12.39
N MET A 119 9.39 -0.69 11.74
CA MET A 119 10.05 -1.98 11.68
C MET A 119 11.56 -1.82 11.80
N ALA A 120 12.19 -2.74 12.53
CA ALA A 120 13.64 -2.84 12.60
C ALA A 120 14.07 -4.31 12.62
N LYS A 121 15.29 -4.59 12.15
CA LYS A 121 15.90 -5.92 12.25
C LYS A 121 17.16 -5.84 13.11
N ALA A 122 17.22 -6.68 14.14
CA ALA A 122 18.39 -6.82 15.00
C ALA A 122 18.80 -8.30 15.08
N GLY A 123 19.93 -8.65 14.48
CA GLY A 123 20.35 -10.05 14.34
C GLY A 123 19.30 -10.90 13.62
N ASP A 124 18.84 -11.97 14.27
CA ASP A 124 17.79 -12.87 13.78
C ASP A 124 16.40 -12.48 14.28
N THR A 125 16.19 -11.25 14.72
CA THR A 125 14.89 -10.79 15.23
C THR A 125 14.38 -9.61 14.41
N LEU A 126 13.16 -9.73 13.91
CA LEU A 126 12.38 -8.61 13.37
C LEU A 126 11.55 -8.01 14.50
N LEU A 127 11.57 -6.69 14.61
CA LEU A 127 10.74 -5.92 15.50
C LEU A 127 9.71 -5.21 14.64
N LEU A 128 8.43 -5.49 14.88
CA LEU A 128 7.29 -4.96 14.14
C LEU A 128 6.40 -4.20 15.11
N MET A 129 6.09 -2.93 14.84
CA MET A 129 5.38 -2.08 15.78
C MET A 129 4.29 -1.27 15.10
N GLY A 130 3.09 -1.25 15.71
CA GLY A 130 1.96 -0.49 15.20
C GLY A 130 0.70 -0.68 16.03
N PRO A 131 -0.44 -0.13 15.61
CA PRO A 131 -1.73 -0.40 16.25
C PRO A 131 -2.13 -1.87 16.08
N PRO A 132 -2.98 -2.40 16.96
CA PRO A 132 -3.57 -3.73 16.75
C PRO A 132 -4.36 -3.75 15.45
N ASP A 133 -4.25 -4.87 14.74
CA ASP A 133 -5.10 -5.24 13.61
C ASP A 133 -6.28 -6.04 14.14
N LEU A 134 -7.48 -5.49 13.99
CA LEU A 134 -8.72 -6.02 14.58
C LEU A 134 -9.70 -6.49 13.51
N VAL A 135 -9.40 -6.24 12.24
CA VAL A 135 -10.34 -6.38 11.13
C VAL A 135 -9.74 -7.25 10.04
N ASP A 136 -10.46 -8.28 9.67
CA ASP A 136 -10.27 -8.93 8.39
C ASP A 136 -11.00 -8.10 7.32
N GLU A 137 -10.27 -7.48 6.39
CA GLU A 137 -10.83 -6.58 5.39
C GLU A 137 -11.77 -7.33 4.42
N GLU A 138 -11.44 -8.55 4.03
CA GLU A 138 -12.24 -9.34 3.08
C GLU A 138 -13.56 -9.78 3.72
N GLU A 139 -13.52 -10.33 4.94
CA GLU A 139 -14.71 -10.66 5.71
C GLU A 139 -15.56 -9.42 5.97
N SER A 140 -14.94 -8.31 6.36
CA SER A 140 -15.61 -7.05 6.66
C SER A 140 -16.35 -6.48 5.47
N PHE A 141 -15.75 -6.52 4.29
CA PHE A 141 -16.40 -6.09 3.05
C PHE A 141 -17.66 -6.90 2.75
N VAL A 142 -17.58 -8.24 2.90
CA VAL A 142 -18.73 -9.13 2.67
C VAL A 142 -19.85 -8.88 3.69
N ARG A 143 -19.50 -8.64 4.96
CA ARG A 143 -20.44 -8.38 6.05
C ARG A 143 -21.13 -7.02 5.89
N LEU A 144 -20.38 -5.97 5.54
CA LEU A 144 -20.95 -4.65 5.21
C LEU A 144 -21.93 -4.72 4.06
N ALA A 145 -21.59 -5.41 2.98
CA ALA A 145 -22.49 -5.58 1.82
C ALA A 145 -23.80 -6.29 2.18
N LYS A 146 -23.82 -7.09 3.25
CA LYS A 146 -25.01 -7.75 3.80
C LYS A 146 -25.77 -6.92 4.83
N GLY A 147 -25.30 -5.72 5.16
CA GLY A 147 -25.92 -4.83 6.14
C GLY A 147 -25.72 -5.29 7.60
N ASP A 148 -24.65 -6.01 7.90
CA ASP A 148 -24.32 -6.47 9.25
C ASP A 148 -23.87 -5.27 10.11
N LYS A 149 -24.69 -4.92 11.11
CA LYS A 149 -24.39 -3.78 12.00
C LYS A 149 -23.26 -4.05 13.01
N GLU A 150 -22.96 -5.30 13.29
CA GLU A 150 -21.88 -5.65 14.21
C GLU A 150 -20.51 -5.31 13.62
N ILE A 151 -20.37 -5.41 12.30
CA ILE A 151 -19.12 -5.06 11.65
C ILE A 151 -18.82 -3.56 11.72
N GLU A 152 -19.82 -2.69 11.72
CA GLU A 152 -19.64 -1.25 11.88
C GLU A 152 -18.97 -0.91 13.21
N LYS A 153 -19.27 -1.66 14.26
CA LYS A 153 -18.63 -1.50 15.58
C LYS A 153 -17.17 -1.91 15.52
N VAL A 154 -16.86 -3.05 14.91
CA VAL A 154 -15.48 -3.53 14.77
C VAL A 154 -14.64 -2.57 13.94
N LEU A 155 -15.18 -2.03 12.85
CA LEU A 155 -14.53 -1.00 12.05
C LEU A 155 -14.27 0.29 12.85
N SER A 156 -15.24 0.71 13.68
CA SER A 156 -15.06 1.85 14.58
C SER A 156 -13.98 1.60 15.64
N GLU A 157 -13.84 0.38 16.14
CA GLU A 157 -12.77 -0.01 17.07
C GLU A 157 -11.41 0.00 16.35
N GLN A 158 -11.35 -0.46 15.08
CA GLN A 158 -10.14 -0.36 14.26
C GLN A 158 -9.73 1.10 14.02
N ASP A 159 -10.68 1.99 13.71
CA ASP A 159 -10.40 3.42 13.58
C ASP A 159 -9.85 4.04 14.87
N GLN A 160 -10.37 3.62 16.01
CA GLN A 160 -9.84 4.06 17.31
C GLN A 160 -8.43 3.53 17.56
N ALA A 161 -8.13 2.30 17.16
CA ALA A 161 -6.79 1.73 17.24
C ALA A 161 -5.81 2.51 16.34
N LEU A 162 -6.22 2.82 15.11
CA LEU A 162 -5.44 3.64 14.18
C LEU A 162 -5.15 5.05 14.70
N GLN A 163 -6.08 5.63 15.50
CA GLN A 163 -5.90 6.91 16.19
C GLN A 163 -5.05 6.81 17.46
N GLY A 164 -4.63 5.60 17.86
CA GLY A 164 -3.78 5.38 19.03
C GLY A 164 -4.51 5.23 20.36
N LYS A 165 -5.86 5.17 20.38
CA LYS A 165 -6.64 5.03 21.61
C LYS A 165 -6.41 3.68 22.31
N GLN A 166 -5.93 2.68 21.58
CA GLN A 166 -5.61 1.35 22.11
C GLN A 166 -4.11 1.11 22.31
N GLY A 167 -3.28 2.18 22.13
CA GLY A 167 -1.84 2.06 22.20
C GLY A 167 -1.24 1.32 21.00
N ALA A 168 -0.14 0.61 21.20
CA ALA A 168 0.56 -0.16 20.18
C ALA A 168 0.88 -1.57 20.62
N ILE A 169 1.16 -2.42 19.65
CA ILE A 169 1.76 -3.74 19.81
C ILE A 169 3.18 -3.67 19.24
N LEU A 170 4.15 -4.17 19.99
CA LEU A 170 5.48 -4.50 19.49
C LEU A 170 5.61 -6.02 19.46
N LEU A 171 5.79 -6.58 18.26
CA LEU A 171 6.09 -7.99 18.05
C LEU A 171 7.58 -8.17 17.82
N LEU A 172 8.15 -9.16 18.47
CA LEU A 172 9.48 -9.69 18.19
C LEU A 172 9.30 -11.02 17.46
N VAL A 173 9.72 -11.07 16.20
CA VAL A 173 9.52 -12.21 15.31
C VAL A 173 10.87 -12.76 14.89
N ASN A 174 11.01 -14.07 14.82
CA ASN A 174 12.20 -14.71 14.27
C ASN A 174 12.29 -14.45 12.75
N ALA A 175 13.35 -13.82 12.30
CA ALA A 175 13.53 -13.47 10.90
C ALA A 175 13.69 -14.67 9.95
N LYS A 176 13.97 -15.87 10.46
CA LYS A 176 14.21 -17.08 9.65
C LYS A 176 12.94 -17.84 9.28
N ASP A 177 11.97 -17.86 10.21
CA ASP A 177 10.78 -18.72 10.09
C ASP A 177 9.46 -17.99 10.40
N GLY A 178 9.53 -16.72 10.83
CA GLY A 178 8.35 -15.92 11.14
C GLY A 178 7.75 -16.19 12.53
N GLU A 179 8.32 -17.08 13.34
CA GLU A 179 7.77 -17.41 14.66
C GLU A 179 7.79 -16.19 15.59
N THR A 180 6.65 -15.91 16.25
CA THR A 180 6.55 -14.82 17.23
C THR A 180 7.24 -15.21 18.53
N LYS A 181 8.36 -14.53 18.84
CA LYS A 181 9.13 -14.73 20.08
C LYS A 181 8.50 -14.05 21.29
N ARG A 182 7.98 -12.83 21.09
CA ARG A 182 7.42 -12.01 22.16
C ARG A 182 6.45 -10.97 21.63
N THR A 183 5.41 -10.69 22.41
CA THR A 183 4.47 -9.59 22.17
C THR A 183 4.48 -8.65 23.37
N VAL A 184 4.63 -7.35 23.12
CA VAL A 184 4.64 -6.30 24.14
C VAL A 184 3.58 -5.26 23.81
N LYS A 185 2.71 -4.95 24.77
CA LYS A 185 1.73 -3.85 24.64
C LYS A 185 2.38 -2.54 25.10
N LEU A 186 2.20 -1.49 24.33
CA LEU A 186 2.75 -0.17 24.58
C LEU A 186 1.63 0.88 24.65
N PRO A 187 1.80 1.94 25.48
CA PRO A 187 0.72 2.89 25.75
C PRO A 187 0.46 3.89 24.62
N SER A 188 1.34 3.96 23.64
CA SER A 188 1.25 4.94 22.54
C SER A 188 1.78 4.40 21.22
N LEU A 189 1.20 4.87 20.11
CA LEU A 189 1.64 4.50 18.77
C LEU A 189 3.01 5.10 18.44
N PRO A 190 3.82 4.37 17.65
CA PRO A 190 5.00 4.95 17.01
C PRO A 190 4.58 5.93 15.91
N ILE A 191 5.41 6.91 15.62
CA ILE A 191 5.38 7.58 14.31
C ILE A 191 5.98 6.64 13.26
N TRP A 192 5.72 6.93 11.98
CA TRP A 192 6.21 6.10 10.88
C TRP A 192 7.75 5.99 10.90
N ASP A 193 8.25 4.78 10.67
CA ASP A 193 9.67 4.42 10.56
C ASP A 193 10.57 4.85 11.74
N SER A 194 9.97 5.03 12.93
CA SER A 194 10.68 5.56 14.10
C SER A 194 11.37 4.53 14.98
N LEU A 195 11.41 3.26 14.56
CA LEU A 195 11.97 2.17 15.35
C LEU A 195 13.48 1.98 15.07
N ALA A 196 14.28 1.94 16.12
CA ALA A 196 15.71 1.66 16.03
C ALA A 196 16.15 0.72 17.15
N VAL A 197 17.17 -0.09 16.90
CA VAL A 197 17.79 -0.96 17.89
C VAL A 197 19.27 -0.60 18.02
N ALA A 198 19.72 -0.33 19.25
CA ALA A 198 21.12 -0.05 19.55
C ALA A 198 21.46 -0.48 20.97
N ARG A 199 22.62 -1.14 21.15
CA ARG A 199 23.14 -1.56 22.46
C ARG A 199 22.12 -2.31 23.29
N ASP A 200 21.43 -3.30 22.68
CA ASP A 200 20.42 -4.16 23.26
C ASP A 200 19.14 -3.44 23.74
N ASN A 201 19.01 -2.16 23.39
CA ASN A 201 17.81 -1.39 23.65
C ASN A 201 17.04 -1.08 22.37
N VAL A 202 15.71 -0.94 22.50
CA VAL A 202 14.80 -0.54 21.43
C VAL A 202 14.39 0.90 21.66
N TYR A 203 14.55 1.73 20.65
CA TYR A 203 14.18 3.15 20.67
C TYR A 203 13.09 3.41 19.65
N TYR A 204 12.10 4.22 20.02
CA TYR A 204 11.11 4.71 19.07
C TYR A 204 10.60 6.10 19.46
N THR A 205 10.12 6.84 18.50
CA THR A 205 9.40 8.11 18.75
C THR A 205 7.91 7.84 18.67
N ASN A 206 7.16 8.30 19.64
CA ASN A 206 5.72 8.15 19.68
C ASN A 206 4.99 9.39 19.11
N GLN A 207 3.67 9.27 18.93
CA GLN A 207 2.82 10.36 18.41
C GLN A 207 2.76 11.60 19.32
N LYS A 208 3.22 11.51 20.58
CA LYS A 208 3.32 12.64 21.50
C LYS A 208 4.63 13.43 21.35
N GLY A 209 5.52 12.98 20.44
CA GLY A 209 6.84 13.58 20.25
C GLY A 209 7.88 13.13 21.29
N GLU A 210 7.60 12.07 22.07
CA GLU A 210 8.53 11.53 23.05
C GLU A 210 9.41 10.47 22.40
N VAL A 211 10.71 10.48 22.74
CA VAL A 211 11.61 9.36 22.44
C VAL A 211 11.54 8.37 23.60
N VAL A 212 11.17 7.15 23.29
CA VAL A 212 11.03 6.06 24.28
C VAL A 212 12.17 5.06 24.08
N CYS A 213 12.77 4.65 25.18
CA CYS A 213 13.76 3.58 25.24
C CYS A 213 13.16 2.40 26.00
N LEU A 214 13.16 1.23 25.36
CA LEU A 214 12.78 -0.04 25.97
C LEU A 214 14.05 -0.88 26.14
N GLY A 215 14.34 -1.32 27.33
CA GLY A 215 15.44 -2.18 27.71
C GLY A 215 15.01 -3.19 28.78
N GLU A 216 15.93 -4.03 29.21
CA GLU A 216 15.70 -4.92 30.38
C GLU A 216 15.61 -4.13 31.70
#